data_914c50daf1b484efd353a39ba486920e
#
_entry.id   914c50daf1b484efd353a39ba486920e
#
_cell.length_a   1.000
_cell.length_b   1.000
_cell.length_c   1.000
_cell.angle_alpha   90.00
_cell.angle_beta   90.00
_cell.angle_gamma   90.00
#
_symmetry.space_group_name_H-M   'P 1'
#
loop_
_entity.id
_entity.type
_entity.pdbx_description
1 polymer ?
#
loop_
_entity_poly.entity_id
_entity_poly.type
_entity_poly.pdbx_seq_one_letter_code
_entity_poly.pdbx_strand_id
1 'polypeptide(L)'
;RWAWNGGVETAEAARRRESTVEAGRGGSEFGQADAAGRIKKKCLKAKQKKQLVRWLLDSYRVSESRACSVVRISRKVFRYIERPRDDRAVRQRIREIAETRVRYGFWRIHTLLRREGWRDNHKRTYRIYKEEGLNLKRKRPRRRKAAAHRVERPVLTGPHECWSMDFVADQLFDGRRFRVLTLVDNFSRECLEIEVGQSLKGPDVVNVMERIKRTRGLVPKRIQVDNGSEFISKVLDHWAYENDVTLDFSRPGKPTDNAFIESFNGSFRDECLNVNWFLSIEDAVEKIQAFKCDYNGFRPHRSLSGLTPNEMVQKHQEVRNSLV
;
A
#
# COMPACT_ATOMS: atom_id res chain seq x y z
N ARG A 1 -28.92 -26.11 29.10
CA ARG A 1 -28.01 -26.69 30.12
C ARG A 1 -26.71 -27.06 29.41
N TRP A 2 -25.71 -26.18 29.44
CA TRP A 2 -24.33 -26.51 29.09
C TRP A 2 -23.49 -26.31 30.35
N ALA A 3 -22.88 -27.40 30.83
CA ALA A 3 -22.00 -27.43 31.99
C ALA A 3 -20.60 -26.96 31.57
N TRP A 4 -20.08 -25.96 32.26
CA TRP A 4 -18.70 -25.48 32.20
C TRP A 4 -17.84 -26.37 33.09
N ASN A 5 -16.91 -27.14 32.51
CA ASN A 5 -15.85 -27.80 33.28
C ASN A 5 -14.57 -26.93 33.14
N GLY A 6 -14.37 -26.06 34.13
CA GLY A 6 -13.14 -25.34 34.35
C GLY A 6 -12.13 -26.20 35.07
N GLY A 7 -11.15 -26.75 34.35
CA GLY A 7 -9.98 -27.38 34.98
C GLY A 7 -9.04 -26.30 35.54
N VAL A 8 -8.84 -26.32 36.86
CA VAL A 8 -7.88 -25.48 37.57
C VAL A 8 -6.47 -26.02 37.27
N GLU A 9 -5.72 -25.32 36.42
CA GLU A 9 -4.27 -25.57 36.27
C GLU A 9 -3.56 -25.17 37.57
N THR A 10 -2.91 -26.12 38.21
CA THR A 10 -2.19 -25.88 39.46
C THR A 10 -0.93 -25.05 39.19
N ALA A 11 -0.60 -24.14 40.11
CA ALA A 11 0.54 -23.23 40.06
C ALA A 11 1.90 -23.91 39.84
N GLU A 12 1.97 -25.22 40.02
CA GLU A 12 3.17 -26.05 39.77
C GLU A 12 3.43 -26.33 38.29
N ALA A 13 2.39 -26.41 37.47
CA ALA A 13 2.53 -26.61 36.02
C ALA A 13 3.03 -25.33 35.33
N ALA A 14 2.68 -24.14 35.85
CA ALA A 14 3.16 -22.86 35.36
C ALA A 14 4.66 -22.66 35.68
N ARG A 15 5.11 -23.03 36.90
CA ARG A 15 6.52 -22.93 37.29
C ARG A 15 7.44 -23.87 36.49
N ARG A 16 6.97 -25.04 36.06
CA ARG A 16 7.75 -25.95 35.21
C ARG A 16 7.92 -25.44 33.77
N ARG A 17 7.02 -24.60 33.27
CA ARG A 17 7.17 -23.96 31.92
C ARG A 17 8.11 -22.77 31.94
N GLU A 18 8.21 -22.02 33.02
CA GLU A 18 9.16 -20.90 33.14
C GLU A 18 10.62 -21.37 33.28
N SER A 19 10.89 -22.47 34.00
CA SER A 19 12.24 -23.02 34.18
C SER A 19 12.84 -23.63 32.90
N THR A 20 12.02 -23.98 31.91
CA THR A 20 12.49 -24.53 30.63
C THR A 20 12.77 -23.44 29.58
N VAL A 21 12.30 -22.20 29.79
CA VAL A 21 12.51 -21.08 28.87
C VAL A 21 13.82 -20.30 29.19
N GLU A 22 14.28 -20.31 30.44
CA GLU A 22 15.52 -19.62 30.82
C GLU A 22 16.80 -20.43 30.53
N ALA A 23 16.74 -21.75 30.41
CA ALA A 23 17.91 -22.58 30.06
C ALA A 23 18.31 -22.54 28.58
N GLY A 24 17.55 -21.87 27.70
CA GLY A 24 17.78 -21.82 26.25
C GLY A 24 18.46 -20.55 25.72
N ARG A 25 18.85 -19.57 26.55
CA ARG A 25 19.45 -18.30 26.10
C ARG A 25 20.94 -18.12 26.34
N GLY A 26 21.64 -19.17 26.72
CA GLY A 26 23.09 -19.17 26.95
C GLY A 26 23.90 -20.05 25.99
N GLY A 27 23.43 -20.28 24.76
CA GLY A 27 24.13 -21.07 23.75
C GLY A 27 24.98 -20.18 22.85
N SER A 28 26.31 -20.35 23.02
CA SER A 28 27.40 -19.76 22.25
C SER A 28 27.11 -19.66 20.74
N GLU A 29 27.23 -18.45 20.18
CA GLU A 29 27.23 -18.17 18.71
C GLU A 29 28.51 -18.69 18.01
N PHE A 30 29.03 -19.82 18.35
CA PHE A 30 30.16 -20.45 17.68
C PHE A 30 29.68 -21.67 16.90
N GLY A 31 29.58 -21.47 15.56
CA GLY A 31 29.76 -22.52 14.56
C GLY A 31 28.83 -23.74 14.65
N GLN A 32 27.66 -23.72 14.01
CA GLN A 32 27.01 -24.95 13.56
C GLN A 32 27.78 -25.53 12.38
N ALA A 33 28.38 -26.71 12.57
CA ALA A 33 28.92 -27.53 11.50
C ALA A 33 27.80 -28.27 10.78
N ASP A 34 27.79 -28.26 9.44
CA ASP A 34 26.90 -29.12 8.66
C ASP A 34 27.45 -30.58 8.66
N ALA A 35 26.61 -31.54 8.22
CA ALA A 35 26.92 -32.98 8.21
C ALA A 35 28.18 -33.38 7.38
N ALA A 36 28.85 -32.45 6.74
CA ALA A 36 30.07 -32.62 5.97
C ALA A 36 31.30 -31.95 6.60
N GLY A 37 31.23 -31.49 7.87
CA GLY A 37 32.36 -30.91 8.59
C GLY A 37 32.84 -29.56 8.06
N ARG A 38 32.08 -28.88 7.18
CA ARG A 38 32.41 -27.54 6.69
C ARG A 38 31.93 -26.47 7.65
N ILE A 39 32.86 -25.91 8.44
CA ILE A 39 32.59 -24.70 9.22
C ILE A 39 32.23 -23.57 8.24
N LYS A 40 30.98 -23.19 8.18
CA LYS A 40 30.56 -21.97 7.48
C LYS A 40 31.20 -20.78 8.19
N LYS A 41 32.30 -20.26 7.63
CA LYS A 41 32.92 -19.01 8.10
C LYS A 41 31.93 -17.88 7.98
N LYS A 42 31.19 -17.60 9.05
CA LYS A 42 30.28 -16.45 9.14
C LYS A 42 31.16 -15.20 9.04
N CYS A 43 31.16 -14.52 7.89
CA CYS A 43 31.94 -13.30 7.72
C CYS A 43 31.48 -12.24 8.71
N LEU A 44 32.35 -11.91 9.68
CA LEU A 44 32.10 -10.87 10.67
C LEU A 44 31.85 -9.52 9.99
N LYS A 45 30.76 -8.83 10.36
CA LYS A 45 30.50 -7.46 9.90
C LYS A 45 31.53 -6.48 10.50
N ALA A 46 31.74 -5.35 9.83
CA ALA A 46 32.71 -4.34 10.28
C ALA A 46 32.54 -3.92 11.75
N LYS A 47 31.30 -3.80 12.26
CA LYS A 47 31.01 -3.51 13.66
C LYS A 47 31.54 -4.59 14.61
N GLN A 48 31.30 -5.86 14.29
CA GLN A 48 31.79 -7.00 15.08
C GLN A 48 33.32 -7.10 15.04
N LYS A 49 33.92 -6.83 13.87
CA LYS A 49 35.40 -6.77 13.74
C LYS A 49 35.99 -5.66 14.61
N LYS A 50 35.37 -4.48 14.66
CA LYS A 50 35.81 -3.39 15.56
C LYS A 50 35.75 -3.77 17.04
N GLN A 51 34.68 -4.45 17.45
CA GLN A 51 34.53 -4.95 18.82
C GLN A 51 35.63 -5.95 19.16
N LEU A 52 35.91 -6.88 18.25
CA LEU A 52 36.99 -7.88 18.45
C LEU A 52 38.38 -7.23 18.53
N VAL A 53 38.65 -6.21 17.68
CA VAL A 53 39.91 -5.44 17.78
C VAL A 53 40.03 -4.76 19.14
N ARG A 54 38.98 -4.10 19.64
CA ARG A 54 38.99 -3.46 20.97
C ARG A 54 39.25 -4.50 22.06
N TRP A 55 38.57 -5.62 22.04
CA TRP A 55 38.81 -6.70 22.99
C TRP A 55 40.25 -7.21 22.95
N LEU A 56 40.90 -7.38 21.77
CA LEU A 56 42.29 -7.77 21.66
C LEU A 56 43.26 -6.72 22.25
N LEU A 57 42.96 -5.43 22.06
CA LEU A 57 43.75 -4.35 22.64
C LEU A 57 43.70 -4.39 24.16
N ASP A 58 42.48 -4.55 24.73
CA ASP A 58 42.25 -4.51 26.16
C ASP A 58 42.78 -5.78 26.87
N SER A 59 42.53 -6.98 26.29
CA SER A 59 42.89 -8.27 26.94
C SER A 59 44.36 -8.65 26.76
N TYR A 60 44.97 -8.34 25.61
CA TYR A 60 46.31 -8.80 25.29
C TYR A 60 47.34 -7.68 25.16
N ARG A 61 46.95 -6.41 25.35
CA ARG A 61 47.84 -5.24 25.27
C ARG A 61 48.69 -5.19 23.98
N VAL A 62 48.19 -5.77 22.89
CA VAL A 62 48.87 -5.77 21.60
C VAL A 62 48.73 -4.43 20.91
N SER A 63 49.59 -4.09 19.95
CA SER A 63 49.48 -2.87 19.16
C SER A 63 48.23 -2.91 18.26
N GLU A 64 47.62 -1.73 18.02
CA GLU A 64 46.46 -1.58 17.12
C GLU A 64 46.73 -2.19 15.73
N SER A 65 47.95 -2.00 15.21
CA SER A 65 48.34 -2.54 13.91
C SER A 65 48.24 -4.08 13.90
N ARG A 66 48.74 -4.72 14.95
CA ARG A 66 48.72 -6.19 15.09
C ARG A 66 47.29 -6.70 15.29
N ALA A 67 46.48 -6.07 16.15
CA ALA A 67 45.09 -6.43 16.36
C ALA A 67 44.26 -6.30 15.09
N CYS A 68 44.41 -5.19 14.36
CA CYS A 68 43.73 -4.97 13.08
C CYS A 68 44.12 -5.99 12.01
N SER A 69 45.42 -6.36 11.94
CA SER A 69 45.92 -7.38 11.01
C SER A 69 45.30 -8.74 11.28
N VAL A 70 45.27 -9.18 12.55
CA VAL A 70 44.70 -10.47 12.98
C VAL A 70 43.22 -10.57 12.60
N VAL A 71 42.46 -9.50 12.83
CA VAL A 71 41.00 -9.44 12.54
C VAL A 71 40.72 -9.18 11.06
N ARG A 72 41.74 -8.87 10.26
CA ARG A 72 41.61 -8.48 8.84
C ARG A 72 40.66 -7.30 8.65
N ILE A 73 40.94 -6.19 9.33
CA ILE A 73 40.27 -4.90 9.20
C ILE A 73 41.33 -3.81 9.04
N SER A 74 41.09 -2.86 8.14
CA SER A 74 42.05 -1.73 8.01
C SER A 74 41.94 -0.78 9.21
N ARG A 75 43.09 -0.18 9.63
CA ARG A 75 43.09 0.84 10.69
C ARG A 75 42.17 2.03 10.39
N LYS A 76 42.05 2.44 9.12
CA LYS A 76 41.09 3.48 8.71
C LYS A 76 39.65 3.10 9.06
N VAL A 77 39.23 1.85 8.77
CA VAL A 77 37.89 1.37 9.09
C VAL A 77 37.71 1.20 10.59
N PHE A 78 38.77 0.72 11.32
CA PHE A 78 38.70 0.61 12.78
C PHE A 78 38.50 1.98 13.45
N ARG A 79 39.32 2.98 13.08
CA ARG A 79 39.26 4.35 13.61
C ARG A 79 38.08 5.17 13.10
N TYR A 80 37.41 4.73 12.02
CA TYR A 80 36.25 5.46 11.49
C TYR A 80 35.14 5.54 12.54
N ILE A 81 34.84 6.74 12.97
CA ILE A 81 33.71 7.06 13.84
C ILE A 81 32.56 7.49 12.93
N GLU A 82 31.44 6.78 13.01
CA GLU A 82 30.24 7.16 12.29
C GLU A 82 29.71 8.49 12.86
N ARG A 83 29.67 9.52 12.02
CA ARG A 83 29.06 10.80 12.41
C ARG A 83 27.55 10.61 12.44
N PRO A 84 26.89 10.82 13.57
CA PRO A 84 25.44 10.79 13.62
C PRO A 84 24.89 11.86 12.67
N ARG A 85 24.04 11.44 11.74
CA ARG A 85 23.32 12.39 10.89
C ARG A 85 22.17 12.96 11.67
N ASP A 86 21.95 14.26 11.53
CA ASP A 86 20.74 14.87 12.09
C ASP A 86 19.53 14.46 11.25
N ASP A 87 18.75 13.55 11.81
CA ASP A 87 17.54 13.01 11.18
C ASP A 87 16.27 13.71 11.73
N ARG A 88 16.39 14.70 12.65
CA ARG A 88 15.23 15.26 13.38
C ARG A 88 14.20 15.88 12.44
N ALA A 89 14.62 16.75 11.53
CA ALA A 89 13.71 17.43 10.61
C ALA A 89 12.99 16.45 9.67
N VAL A 90 13.72 15.51 9.05
CA VAL A 90 13.12 14.47 8.18
C VAL A 90 12.19 13.56 8.96
N ARG A 91 12.56 13.20 10.19
CA ARG A 91 11.77 12.36 11.07
C ARG A 91 10.44 13.04 11.43
N GLN A 92 10.50 14.31 11.82
CA GLN A 92 9.32 15.10 12.11
C GLN A 92 8.40 15.18 10.88
N ARG A 93 8.94 15.46 9.70
CA ARG A 93 8.13 15.55 8.49
C ARG A 93 7.48 14.21 8.09
N ILE A 94 8.20 13.09 8.26
CA ILE A 94 7.64 11.74 8.04
C ILE A 94 6.44 11.49 8.95
N ARG A 95 6.50 11.89 10.23
CA ARG A 95 5.38 11.75 11.19
C ARG A 95 4.18 12.59 10.75
N GLU A 96 4.38 13.86 10.45
CA GLU A 96 3.33 14.78 10.00
C GLU A 96 2.58 14.23 8.77
N ILE A 97 3.33 13.75 7.77
CA ILE A 97 2.73 13.12 6.60
C ILE A 97 1.95 11.85 6.98
N ALA A 98 2.49 11.02 7.87
CA ALA A 98 1.85 9.77 8.26
C ALA A 98 0.58 10.00 9.11
N GLU A 99 0.54 11.04 9.92
CA GLU A 99 -0.62 11.45 10.71
C GLU A 99 -1.73 12.04 9.84
N THR A 100 -1.36 12.89 8.87
CA THR A 100 -2.33 13.52 7.96
C THR A 100 -2.84 12.54 6.91
N ARG A 101 -2.00 11.60 6.45
CA ARG A 101 -2.27 10.68 5.34
C ARG A 101 -2.34 9.25 5.85
N VAL A 102 -3.46 8.89 6.43
CA VAL A 102 -3.72 7.54 6.94
C VAL A 102 -3.49 6.51 5.83
N ARG A 103 -2.85 5.38 6.17
CA ARG A 103 -2.57 4.28 5.22
C ARG A 103 -1.57 4.60 4.10
N TYR A 104 -0.88 5.75 4.15
CA TYR A 104 0.23 5.95 3.24
C TYR A 104 1.43 5.10 3.66
N GLY A 105 1.82 4.17 2.78
CA GLY A 105 3.02 3.36 2.97
C GLY A 105 4.28 4.13 2.58
N PHE A 106 5.44 3.58 2.96
CA PHE A 106 6.76 4.15 2.74
C PHE A 106 6.97 4.85 1.38
N TRP A 107 6.59 4.19 0.27
CA TRP A 107 6.84 4.76 -1.05
C TRP A 107 6.07 6.05 -1.33
N ARG A 108 4.82 6.17 -0.83
CA ARG A 108 4.05 7.40 -0.98
C ARG A 108 4.65 8.52 -0.15
N ILE A 109 5.01 8.24 1.11
CA ILE A 109 5.67 9.22 1.99
C ILE A 109 7.01 9.68 1.36
N HIS A 110 7.81 8.76 0.85
CA HIS A 110 9.06 9.12 0.18
C HIS A 110 8.82 9.99 -1.07
N THR A 111 7.79 9.69 -1.87
CA THR A 111 7.43 10.51 -3.04
C THR A 111 7.02 11.92 -2.62
N LEU A 112 6.22 12.06 -1.56
CA LEU A 112 5.84 13.40 -1.05
C LEU A 112 7.05 14.18 -0.55
N LEU A 113 7.92 13.57 0.23
CA LEU A 113 9.18 14.20 0.66
C LEU A 113 10.02 14.67 -0.55
N ARG A 114 10.10 13.85 -1.61
CA ARG A 114 10.83 14.26 -2.83
C ARG A 114 10.19 15.46 -3.52
N ARG A 115 8.86 15.57 -3.53
CA ARG A 115 8.11 16.72 -4.06
C ARG A 115 8.32 17.98 -3.23
N GLU A 116 8.47 17.85 -1.92
CA GLU A 116 8.79 18.92 -0.99
C GLU A 116 10.28 19.37 -1.05
N GLY A 117 11.08 18.75 -1.93
CA GLY A 117 12.49 19.11 -2.11
C GLY A 117 13.48 18.34 -1.23
N TRP A 118 13.04 17.39 -0.40
CA TRP A 118 13.94 16.56 0.38
C TRP A 118 14.73 15.62 -0.54
N ARG A 119 16.06 15.79 -0.59
CA ARG A 119 16.94 15.00 -1.47
C ARG A 119 17.46 13.71 -0.84
N ASP A 120 16.81 13.22 0.20
CA ASP A 120 17.22 12.03 0.94
C ASP A 120 17.12 10.78 0.10
N ASN A 121 18.12 9.88 0.28
CA ASN A 121 18.08 8.55 -0.33
C ASN A 121 16.93 7.74 0.30
N HIS A 122 16.20 6.98 -0.52
CA HIS A 122 15.09 6.14 -0.08
C HIS A 122 15.48 5.16 1.05
N LYS A 123 16.74 4.69 1.11
CA LYS A 123 17.23 3.83 2.19
C LYS A 123 17.27 4.54 3.54
N ARG A 124 17.66 5.85 3.55
CA ARG A 124 17.63 6.67 4.78
C ARG A 124 16.19 6.90 5.23
N THR A 125 15.32 7.35 4.33
CA THR A 125 13.89 7.55 4.60
C THR A 125 13.23 6.26 5.11
N TYR A 126 13.55 5.10 4.50
CA TYR A 126 13.00 3.81 4.92
C TYR A 126 13.45 3.39 6.32
N ARG A 127 14.72 3.65 6.66
CA ARG A 127 15.22 3.39 8.01
C ARG A 127 14.46 4.19 9.05
N ILE A 128 14.32 5.51 8.82
CA ILE A 128 13.58 6.39 9.74
C ILE A 128 12.11 5.97 9.83
N TYR A 129 11.44 5.73 8.70
CA TYR A 129 10.06 5.24 8.64
C TYR A 129 9.85 3.96 9.48
N LYS A 130 10.83 3.05 9.44
CA LYS A 130 10.79 1.81 10.23
C LYS A 130 11.06 2.06 11.72
N GLU A 131 11.98 2.96 12.06
CA GLU A 131 12.28 3.35 13.44
C GLU A 131 11.06 4.00 14.10
N GLU A 132 10.26 4.76 13.34
CA GLU A 132 8.99 5.36 13.79
C GLU A 132 7.83 4.35 13.93
N GLY A 133 8.05 3.09 13.61
CA GLY A 133 6.99 2.06 13.73
C GLY A 133 5.87 2.16 12.70
N LEU A 134 6.00 2.99 11.67
CA LEU A 134 4.96 3.29 10.67
C LEU A 134 4.70 2.15 9.67
N ASN A 135 5.31 0.98 9.86
CA ASN A 135 5.15 -0.16 8.97
C ASN A 135 3.71 -0.66 8.96
N LEU A 136 3.06 -0.58 7.82
CA LEU A 136 1.74 -1.17 7.63
C LEU A 136 1.81 -2.69 7.76
N LYS A 137 1.03 -3.26 8.70
CA LYS A 137 0.90 -4.71 8.85
C LYS A 137 0.18 -5.27 7.64
N ARG A 138 0.86 -6.09 6.83
CA ARG A 138 0.23 -6.81 5.70
C ARG A 138 -0.02 -8.26 6.11
N LYS A 139 -1.23 -8.73 5.95
CA LYS A 139 -1.53 -10.17 6.02
C LYS A 139 -0.79 -10.85 4.86
N ARG A 140 0.14 -11.76 5.16
CA ARG A 140 0.75 -12.60 4.12
C ARG A 140 -0.29 -13.60 3.64
N PRO A 141 -0.46 -13.80 2.31
CA PRO A 141 -1.34 -14.86 1.82
C PRO A 141 -0.85 -16.21 2.33
N ARG A 142 -1.76 -17.02 2.87
CA ARG A 142 -1.43 -18.34 3.44
C ARG A 142 -0.90 -19.32 2.40
N ARG A 143 -1.27 -19.15 1.13
CA ARG A 143 -0.81 -19.99 0.01
C ARG A 143 -0.55 -19.11 -1.22
N ARG A 144 0.56 -19.34 -1.89
CA ARG A 144 0.79 -18.82 -3.25
C ARG A 144 0.07 -19.79 -4.22
N LYS A 145 -1.16 -19.47 -4.61
CA LYS A 145 -1.76 -20.14 -5.76
C LYS A 145 -1.17 -19.53 -7.00
N ALA A 146 -0.51 -20.33 -7.83
CA ALA A 146 -0.21 -19.93 -9.19
C ALA A 146 -1.54 -19.63 -9.90
N ALA A 147 -1.70 -18.45 -10.47
CA ALA A 147 -2.85 -18.15 -11.31
C ALA A 147 -2.65 -18.91 -12.63
N ALA A 148 -3.20 -20.11 -12.72
CA ALA A 148 -3.34 -20.77 -14.01
C ALA A 148 -4.28 -19.89 -14.85
N HIS A 149 -3.86 -19.52 -16.04
CA HIS A 149 -4.64 -18.81 -17.07
C HIS A 149 -5.08 -17.37 -16.66
N ARG A 150 -4.14 -16.45 -16.65
CA ARG A 150 -4.46 -15.02 -16.77
C ARG A 150 -4.81 -14.76 -18.24
N VAL A 151 -6.04 -14.37 -18.52
CA VAL A 151 -6.38 -13.78 -19.81
C VAL A 151 -5.55 -12.50 -19.94
N GLU A 152 -4.84 -12.37 -21.06
CA GLU A 152 -4.10 -11.14 -21.34
C GLU A 152 -5.08 -9.98 -21.39
N ARG A 153 -4.84 -8.98 -20.56
CA ARG A 153 -5.63 -7.75 -20.58
C ARG A 153 -5.16 -6.91 -21.76
N PRO A 154 -6.09 -6.32 -22.53
CA PRO A 154 -5.70 -5.37 -23.56
C PRO A 154 -4.83 -4.28 -22.98
N VAL A 155 -3.71 -4.00 -23.61
CA VAL A 155 -2.84 -2.90 -23.22
C VAL A 155 -3.55 -1.61 -23.60
N LEU A 156 -3.84 -0.78 -22.59
CA LEU A 156 -4.43 0.54 -22.79
C LEU A 156 -3.34 1.50 -23.27
N THR A 157 -3.61 2.23 -24.32
CA THR A 157 -2.68 3.17 -24.96
C THR A 157 -2.92 4.61 -24.50
N GLY A 158 -4.12 4.91 -23.98
CA GLY A 158 -4.49 6.26 -23.55
C GLY A 158 -5.63 6.30 -22.54
N PRO A 159 -5.88 7.50 -21.98
CA PRO A 159 -7.03 7.75 -21.11
C PRO A 159 -8.35 7.49 -21.84
N HIS A 160 -9.36 7.13 -21.08
CA HIS A 160 -10.76 6.93 -21.51
C HIS A 160 -10.97 5.80 -22.53
N GLU A 161 -10.00 4.92 -22.73
CA GLU A 161 -10.23 3.70 -23.53
C GLU A 161 -11.06 2.67 -22.74
N CYS A 162 -10.85 2.59 -21.43
CA CYS A 162 -11.55 1.63 -20.58
C CYS A 162 -11.78 2.21 -19.19
N TRP A 163 -13.04 2.31 -18.79
CA TRP A 163 -13.44 2.66 -17.43
C TRP A 163 -13.84 1.41 -16.64
N SER A 164 -13.79 1.51 -15.33
CA SER A 164 -14.32 0.49 -14.41
C SER A 164 -15.31 1.13 -13.45
N MET A 165 -16.44 0.47 -13.24
CA MET A 165 -17.47 0.88 -12.27
C MET A 165 -17.72 -0.20 -11.23
N ASP A 166 -18.07 0.23 -10.03
CA ASP A 166 -18.51 -0.66 -8.95
C ASP A 166 -19.30 0.11 -7.89
N PHE A 167 -20.02 -0.64 -7.06
CA PHE A 167 -20.74 -0.09 -5.92
C PHE A 167 -20.06 -0.42 -4.60
N VAL A 168 -19.96 0.58 -3.74
CA VAL A 168 -19.51 0.42 -2.35
C VAL A 168 -20.67 0.80 -1.42
N ALA A 169 -20.95 -0.01 -0.43
CA ALA A 169 -21.95 0.29 0.58
C ALA A 169 -21.28 0.71 1.89
N ASP A 170 -21.91 1.67 2.58
CA ASP A 170 -21.55 2.10 3.93
C ASP A 170 -22.82 2.54 4.68
N GLN A 171 -22.65 3.08 5.89
CA GLN A 171 -23.78 3.53 6.73
C GLN A 171 -23.52 4.89 7.37
N LEU A 172 -24.57 5.64 7.58
CA LEU A 172 -24.56 6.86 8.35
C LEU A 172 -24.43 6.55 9.84
N PHE A 173 -24.15 7.57 10.64
CA PHE A 173 -24.03 7.46 12.09
C PHE A 173 -25.31 6.93 12.77
N ASP A 174 -26.47 7.23 12.20
CA ASP A 174 -27.79 6.74 12.65
C ASP A 174 -28.12 5.31 12.20
N GLY A 175 -27.21 4.64 11.49
CA GLY A 175 -27.36 3.27 10.99
C GLY A 175 -28.05 3.15 9.64
N ARG A 176 -28.57 4.23 9.05
CA ARG A 176 -29.13 4.20 7.68
C ARG A 176 -28.02 3.88 6.68
N ARG A 177 -28.29 2.93 5.80
CA ARG A 177 -27.33 2.53 4.75
C ARG A 177 -27.37 3.51 3.60
N PHE A 178 -26.19 3.72 2.99
CA PHE A 178 -26.08 4.40 1.71
C PHE A 178 -25.14 3.63 0.77
N ARG A 179 -25.26 3.91 -0.51
CA ARG A 179 -24.44 3.31 -1.56
C ARG A 179 -23.65 4.40 -2.27
N VAL A 180 -22.52 4.00 -2.79
CA VAL A 180 -21.63 4.89 -3.54
C VAL A 180 -21.28 4.19 -4.85
N LEU A 181 -21.64 4.81 -5.97
CA LEU A 181 -21.14 4.42 -7.29
C LEU A 181 -19.76 5.02 -7.48
N THR A 182 -18.77 4.19 -7.79
CA THR A 182 -17.41 4.62 -8.08
C THR A 182 -17.07 4.36 -9.54
N LEU A 183 -16.44 5.34 -10.21
CA LEU A 183 -16.05 5.28 -11.61
C LEU A 183 -14.61 5.72 -11.80
N VAL A 184 -13.78 4.86 -12.37
CA VAL A 184 -12.33 5.07 -12.52
C VAL A 184 -11.87 4.80 -13.95
N ASP A 185 -11.01 5.66 -14.48
CA ASP A 185 -10.28 5.38 -15.72
C ASP A 185 -9.13 4.39 -15.48
N ASN A 186 -9.10 3.32 -16.25
CA ASN A 186 -8.15 2.23 -16.06
C ASN A 186 -6.71 2.57 -16.51
N PHE A 187 -6.52 3.59 -17.34
CA PHE A 187 -5.20 4.05 -17.77
C PHE A 187 -4.60 5.02 -16.75
N SER A 188 -5.26 6.16 -16.55
CA SER A 188 -4.77 7.24 -15.68
C SER A 188 -4.96 7.00 -14.19
N ARG A 189 -5.81 6.04 -13.81
CA ARG A 189 -6.29 5.83 -12.43
C ARG A 189 -7.15 6.98 -11.91
N GLU A 190 -7.56 7.90 -12.77
CA GLU A 190 -8.41 9.02 -12.39
C GLU A 190 -9.76 8.52 -11.87
N CYS A 191 -10.14 9.00 -10.73
CA CYS A 191 -11.51 8.87 -10.24
C CYS A 191 -12.39 9.88 -10.97
N LEU A 192 -13.12 9.41 -11.99
CA LEU A 192 -13.94 10.25 -12.84
C LEU A 192 -15.17 10.77 -12.08
N GLU A 193 -15.83 9.88 -11.34
CA GLU A 193 -16.96 10.26 -10.51
C GLU A 193 -17.12 9.36 -9.28
N ILE A 194 -17.68 9.94 -8.23
CA ILE A 194 -18.19 9.22 -7.06
C ILE A 194 -19.58 9.79 -6.75
N GLU A 195 -20.60 8.98 -6.97
CA GLU A 195 -21.99 9.34 -6.69
C GLU A 195 -22.47 8.69 -5.41
N VAL A 196 -23.08 9.46 -4.51
CA VAL A 196 -23.59 9.00 -3.23
C VAL A 196 -25.09 9.04 -3.22
N GLY A 197 -25.75 7.97 -2.77
CA GLY A 197 -27.20 7.94 -2.65
C GLY A 197 -27.68 6.83 -1.71
N GLN A 198 -28.87 6.95 -1.18
CA GLN A 198 -29.49 5.89 -0.36
C GLN A 198 -29.82 4.66 -1.21
N SER A 199 -30.26 4.86 -2.44
CA SER A 199 -30.62 3.81 -3.39
C SER A 199 -30.21 4.27 -4.78
N LEU A 200 -29.14 3.66 -5.32
CA LEU A 200 -28.66 3.93 -6.67
C LEU A 200 -29.07 2.75 -7.56
N LYS A 201 -29.79 3.05 -8.65
CA LYS A 201 -30.33 2.07 -9.61
C LYS A 201 -29.74 2.31 -10.99
N GLY A 202 -30.08 1.46 -11.98
CA GLY A 202 -29.61 1.61 -13.36
C GLY A 202 -29.82 3.01 -13.98
N PRO A 203 -30.97 3.66 -13.84
CA PRO A 203 -31.17 5.03 -14.30
C PRO A 203 -30.20 6.04 -13.66
N ASP A 204 -29.84 5.88 -12.37
CA ASP A 204 -28.92 6.77 -11.70
C ASP A 204 -27.50 6.62 -12.25
N VAL A 205 -27.10 5.40 -12.61
CA VAL A 205 -25.83 5.12 -13.30
C VAL A 205 -25.79 5.87 -14.64
N VAL A 206 -26.87 5.78 -15.44
CA VAL A 206 -26.94 6.49 -16.72
C VAL A 206 -26.89 8.01 -16.53
N ASN A 207 -27.58 8.55 -15.52
CA ASN A 207 -27.52 9.98 -15.19
C ASN A 207 -26.08 10.44 -14.89
N VAL A 208 -25.30 9.62 -14.18
CA VAL A 208 -23.87 9.89 -13.92
C VAL A 208 -23.08 9.89 -15.22
N MET A 209 -23.28 8.91 -16.09
CA MET A 209 -22.60 8.81 -17.38
C MET A 209 -22.93 10.00 -18.29
N GLU A 210 -24.20 10.37 -18.40
CA GLU A 210 -24.64 11.54 -19.17
C GLU A 210 -24.09 12.85 -18.59
N ARG A 211 -24.00 12.96 -17.26
CA ARG A 211 -23.39 14.12 -16.62
C ARG A 211 -21.90 14.25 -17.02
N ILE A 212 -21.14 13.16 -16.99
CA ILE A 212 -19.73 13.16 -17.41
C ILE A 212 -19.60 13.53 -18.89
N LYS A 213 -20.40 12.93 -19.76
CA LYS A 213 -20.45 13.24 -21.19
C LYS A 213 -20.72 14.72 -21.44
N ARG A 214 -21.74 15.28 -20.79
CA ARG A 214 -22.13 16.68 -20.94
C ARG A 214 -21.11 17.67 -20.38
N THR A 215 -20.52 17.38 -19.21
CA THR A 215 -19.64 18.33 -18.52
C THR A 215 -18.20 18.24 -18.97
N ARG A 216 -17.73 17.06 -19.38
CA ARG A 216 -16.33 16.81 -19.73
C ARG A 216 -16.13 16.40 -21.19
N GLY A 217 -17.19 16.12 -21.94
CA GLY A 217 -17.11 15.62 -23.31
C GLY A 217 -16.51 14.23 -23.41
N LEU A 218 -16.50 13.45 -22.32
CA LEU A 218 -15.79 12.17 -22.24
C LEU A 218 -16.77 11.01 -22.33
N VAL A 219 -16.45 10.05 -23.21
CA VAL A 219 -17.13 8.77 -23.35
C VAL A 219 -16.04 7.68 -23.50
N PRO A 220 -16.13 6.56 -22.77
CA PRO A 220 -15.15 5.48 -22.91
C PRO A 220 -15.46 4.59 -24.10
N LYS A 221 -14.48 3.86 -24.62
CA LYS A 221 -14.71 2.80 -25.60
C LYS A 221 -15.31 1.55 -24.95
N ARG A 222 -14.97 1.31 -23.67
CA ARG A 222 -15.40 0.13 -22.91
C ARG A 222 -15.55 0.45 -21.44
N ILE A 223 -16.51 -0.21 -20.79
CA ILE A 223 -16.71 -0.13 -19.34
C ILE A 223 -16.68 -1.54 -18.75
N GLN A 224 -15.80 -1.76 -17.77
CA GLN A 224 -15.78 -2.98 -16.98
C GLN A 224 -16.69 -2.85 -15.77
N VAL A 225 -17.60 -3.81 -15.62
CA VAL A 225 -18.60 -3.87 -14.55
C VAL A 225 -18.65 -5.27 -13.96
N ASP A 226 -19.19 -5.39 -12.76
CA ASP A 226 -19.60 -6.68 -12.23
C ASP A 226 -20.99 -7.09 -12.76
N ASN A 227 -21.48 -8.25 -12.31
CA ASN A 227 -22.81 -8.76 -12.69
C ASN A 227 -23.91 -8.24 -11.74
N GLY A 228 -23.76 -7.05 -11.19
CA GLY A 228 -24.79 -6.41 -10.37
C GLY A 228 -26.06 -6.10 -11.17
N SER A 229 -27.22 -6.22 -10.54
CA SER A 229 -28.52 -5.96 -11.18
C SER A 229 -28.64 -4.53 -11.73
N GLU A 230 -27.92 -3.60 -11.16
CA GLU A 230 -27.88 -2.19 -11.56
C GLU A 230 -27.14 -1.98 -12.87
N PHE A 231 -26.14 -2.82 -13.15
CA PHE A 231 -25.38 -2.79 -14.40
C PHE A 231 -26.03 -3.67 -15.48
N ILE A 232 -26.75 -4.74 -15.09
CA ILE A 232 -27.56 -5.56 -15.98
C ILE A 232 -28.94 -4.88 -16.11
N SER A 233 -28.99 -3.71 -16.78
CA SER A 233 -30.21 -2.94 -16.92
C SER A 233 -30.40 -2.48 -18.35
N LYS A 234 -31.63 -2.61 -18.86
CA LYS A 234 -32.00 -2.17 -20.22
C LYS A 234 -31.62 -0.70 -20.48
N VAL A 235 -31.67 0.14 -19.43
CA VAL A 235 -31.37 1.57 -19.55
C VAL A 235 -29.89 1.81 -19.79
N LEU A 236 -29.02 1.06 -19.10
CA LEU A 236 -27.57 1.17 -19.30
C LEU A 236 -27.15 0.53 -20.63
N ASP A 237 -27.75 -0.61 -21.01
CA ASP A 237 -27.51 -1.25 -22.31
C ASP A 237 -27.89 -0.29 -23.46
N HIS A 238 -29.03 0.40 -23.36
CA HIS A 238 -29.46 1.36 -24.36
C HIS A 238 -28.50 2.55 -24.46
N TRP A 239 -28.11 3.12 -23.29
CA TRP A 239 -27.13 4.19 -23.25
C TRP A 239 -25.78 3.78 -23.87
N ALA A 240 -25.31 2.57 -23.57
CA ALA A 240 -24.06 2.04 -24.10
C ALA A 240 -24.12 1.89 -25.63
N TYR A 241 -25.26 1.38 -26.15
CA TYR A 241 -25.49 1.25 -27.58
C TYR A 241 -25.50 2.62 -28.28
N GLU A 242 -26.21 3.61 -27.75
CA GLU A 242 -26.28 4.96 -28.34
C GLU A 242 -24.92 5.70 -28.35
N ASN A 243 -23.99 5.31 -27.48
CA ASN A 243 -22.70 5.96 -27.34
C ASN A 243 -21.53 5.11 -27.85
N ASP A 244 -21.77 4.01 -28.56
CA ASP A 244 -20.76 3.07 -29.06
C ASP A 244 -19.83 2.52 -27.94
N VAL A 245 -20.38 2.28 -26.76
CA VAL A 245 -19.67 1.80 -25.57
C VAL A 245 -19.89 0.31 -25.40
N THR A 246 -18.80 -0.46 -25.26
CA THR A 246 -18.88 -1.89 -24.96
C THR A 246 -18.97 -2.09 -23.44
N LEU A 247 -20.02 -2.76 -22.95
CA LEU A 247 -20.09 -3.23 -21.56
C LEU A 247 -19.37 -4.58 -21.43
N ASP A 248 -18.34 -4.62 -20.57
CA ASP A 248 -17.50 -5.79 -20.34
C ASP A 248 -17.78 -6.34 -18.93
N PHE A 249 -18.63 -7.38 -18.87
CA PHE A 249 -19.06 -7.98 -17.61
C PHE A 249 -17.98 -8.94 -17.08
N SER A 250 -17.68 -8.83 -15.81
CA SER A 250 -16.74 -9.72 -15.13
C SER A 250 -17.25 -11.17 -15.13
N ARG A 251 -16.38 -12.12 -15.43
CA ARG A 251 -16.76 -13.53 -15.42
C ARG A 251 -17.13 -13.98 -13.99
N PRO A 252 -18.16 -14.81 -13.81
CA PRO A 252 -18.55 -15.32 -12.51
C PRO A 252 -17.37 -15.96 -11.77
N GLY A 253 -17.16 -15.59 -10.51
CA GLY A 253 -16.08 -16.12 -9.67
C GLY A 253 -14.66 -15.67 -10.04
N LYS A 254 -14.50 -14.65 -10.91
CA LYS A 254 -13.21 -14.09 -11.29
C LYS A 254 -13.08 -12.61 -10.87
N PRO A 255 -12.90 -12.30 -9.59
CA PRO A 255 -12.78 -10.92 -9.10
C PRO A 255 -11.62 -10.17 -9.75
N THR A 256 -10.59 -10.88 -10.24
CA THR A 256 -9.46 -10.25 -10.92
C THR A 256 -9.82 -9.52 -12.20
N ASP A 257 -11.00 -9.77 -12.80
CA ASP A 257 -11.39 -9.14 -14.05
C ASP A 257 -11.64 -7.62 -13.84
N ASN A 258 -12.10 -7.20 -12.65
CA ASN A 258 -12.32 -5.79 -12.30
C ASN A 258 -11.32 -5.25 -11.22
N ALA A 259 -10.07 -5.69 -11.26
CA ALA A 259 -9.07 -5.38 -10.23
C ALA A 259 -8.72 -3.89 -10.08
N PHE A 260 -9.00 -3.06 -11.10
CA PHE A 260 -8.70 -1.62 -11.02
C PHE A 260 -9.64 -0.92 -10.06
N ILE A 261 -10.94 -1.16 -10.21
CA ILE A 261 -11.93 -0.58 -9.31
C ILE A 261 -11.84 -1.20 -7.91
N GLU A 262 -11.53 -2.51 -7.79
CA GLU A 262 -11.31 -3.13 -6.48
C GLU A 262 -10.15 -2.48 -5.73
N SER A 263 -9.05 -2.17 -6.43
CA SER A 263 -7.91 -1.46 -5.83
C SER A 263 -8.24 -0.03 -5.44
N PHE A 264 -9.08 0.66 -6.23
CA PHE A 264 -9.59 1.98 -5.91
C PHE A 264 -10.50 1.91 -4.68
N ASN A 265 -11.50 1.04 -4.69
CA ASN A 265 -12.47 0.86 -3.60
C ASN A 265 -11.77 0.47 -2.28
N GLY A 266 -10.71 -0.34 -2.35
CA GLY A 266 -9.86 -0.62 -1.20
C GLY A 266 -9.19 0.63 -0.62
N SER A 267 -8.71 1.52 -1.49
CA SER A 267 -8.13 2.81 -1.06
C SER A 267 -9.19 3.78 -0.56
N PHE A 268 -10.33 3.86 -1.22
CA PHE A 268 -11.48 4.66 -0.81
C PHE A 268 -11.99 4.24 0.57
N ARG A 269 -12.12 2.94 0.80
CA ARG A 269 -12.51 2.41 2.11
C ARG A 269 -11.49 2.72 3.19
N ASP A 270 -10.19 2.51 2.93
CA ASP A 270 -9.14 2.73 3.91
C ASP A 270 -8.85 4.20 4.20
N GLU A 271 -8.96 5.09 3.20
CA GLU A 271 -8.51 6.47 3.26
C GLU A 271 -9.67 7.49 3.40
N CYS A 272 -10.93 7.04 3.22
CA CYS A 272 -12.12 7.88 3.37
C CYS A 272 -13.19 7.23 4.27
N LEU A 273 -13.76 6.08 3.89
CA LEU A 273 -14.92 5.54 4.59
C LEU A 273 -14.59 5.14 6.04
N ASN A 274 -13.48 4.45 6.28
CA ASN A 274 -13.09 3.96 7.61
C ASN A 274 -12.54 5.05 8.55
N VAL A 275 -12.26 6.25 8.03
CA VAL A 275 -11.68 7.34 8.83
C VAL A 275 -12.68 8.47 9.14
N ASN A 276 -13.85 8.43 8.52
CA ASN A 276 -14.89 9.43 8.69
C ASN A 276 -16.16 8.82 9.31
N TRP A 277 -16.85 9.61 10.10
CA TRP A 277 -18.25 9.41 10.48
C TRP A 277 -19.13 10.25 9.56
N PHE A 278 -20.22 9.69 9.06
CA PHE A 278 -21.15 10.35 8.15
C PHE A 278 -22.46 10.65 8.89
N LEU A 279 -22.73 11.92 9.13
CA LEU A 279 -23.90 12.34 9.89
C LEU A 279 -25.17 12.40 9.04
N SER A 280 -25.02 12.76 7.77
CA SER A 280 -26.10 12.82 6.76
C SER A 280 -25.56 12.43 5.38
N ILE A 281 -26.44 12.31 4.40
CA ILE A 281 -26.05 12.08 2.98
C ILE A 281 -25.23 13.26 2.46
N GLU A 282 -25.60 14.49 2.79
CA GLU A 282 -24.91 15.72 2.39
C GLU A 282 -23.49 15.74 2.95
N ASP A 283 -23.33 15.41 4.23
CA ASP A 283 -22.02 15.28 4.90
C ASP A 283 -21.16 14.17 4.24
N ALA A 284 -21.80 13.06 3.86
CA ALA A 284 -21.11 12.00 3.12
C ALA A 284 -20.65 12.47 1.74
N VAL A 285 -21.49 13.19 1.00
CA VAL A 285 -21.14 13.79 -0.30
C VAL A 285 -19.94 14.72 -0.16
N GLU A 286 -19.95 15.65 0.79
CA GLU A 286 -18.87 16.61 1.01
C GLU A 286 -17.53 15.90 1.27
N LYS A 287 -17.49 14.98 2.24
CA LYS A 287 -16.26 14.24 2.61
C LYS A 287 -15.75 13.35 1.49
N ILE A 288 -16.65 12.71 0.76
CA ILE A 288 -16.31 11.84 -0.36
C ILE A 288 -15.80 12.64 -1.57
N GLN A 289 -16.38 13.82 -1.85
CA GLN A 289 -15.86 14.70 -2.89
C GLN A 289 -14.48 15.27 -2.52
N ALA A 290 -14.26 15.61 -1.25
CA ALA A 290 -12.93 16.01 -0.77
C ALA A 290 -11.90 14.88 -0.97
N PHE A 291 -12.26 13.63 -0.68
CA PHE A 291 -11.41 12.46 -0.98
C PHE A 291 -11.14 12.33 -2.49
N LYS A 292 -12.14 12.50 -3.38
CA LYS A 292 -11.96 12.45 -4.84
C LYS A 292 -10.94 13.48 -5.31
N CYS A 293 -11.06 14.73 -4.81
CA CYS A 293 -10.11 15.79 -5.13
C CYS A 293 -8.68 15.45 -4.67
N ASP A 294 -8.52 14.95 -3.45
CA ASP A 294 -7.22 14.53 -2.92
C ASP A 294 -6.63 13.34 -3.67
N TYR A 295 -7.46 12.34 -3.96
CA TYR A 295 -7.06 11.15 -4.70
C TYR A 295 -6.53 11.49 -6.10
N ASN A 296 -7.21 12.38 -6.83
CA ASN A 296 -6.81 12.77 -8.18
C ASN A 296 -5.64 13.76 -8.21
N GLY A 297 -5.62 14.73 -7.28
CA GLY A 297 -4.67 15.85 -7.31
C GLY A 297 -3.39 15.62 -6.52
N PHE A 298 -3.44 14.88 -5.42
CA PHE A 298 -2.31 14.81 -4.48
C PHE A 298 -1.77 13.41 -4.23
N ARG A 299 -2.59 12.37 -4.39
CA ARG A 299 -2.20 11.01 -4.05
C ARG A 299 -1.22 10.40 -5.05
N PRO A 300 0.04 10.09 -4.67
CA PRO A 300 1.00 9.47 -5.58
C PRO A 300 0.64 7.99 -5.85
N HIS A 301 0.67 7.59 -7.11
CA HIS A 301 0.41 6.20 -7.54
C HIS A 301 1.68 5.50 -8.00
N ARG A 302 1.99 4.35 -7.40
CA ARG A 302 3.17 3.58 -7.77
C ARG A 302 3.08 3.05 -9.22
N SER A 303 1.88 2.68 -9.67
CA SER A 303 1.62 2.24 -11.05
C SER A 303 1.82 3.36 -12.07
N LEU A 304 1.78 4.61 -11.66
CA LEU A 304 2.02 5.79 -12.46
C LEU A 304 3.42 6.41 -12.20
N SER A 305 4.36 5.60 -11.73
CA SER A 305 5.73 6.06 -11.40
C SER A 305 5.77 7.18 -10.35
N GLY A 306 4.78 7.24 -9.46
CA GLY A 306 4.67 8.25 -8.41
C GLY A 306 3.90 9.52 -8.83
N LEU A 307 3.38 9.57 -10.05
CA LEU A 307 2.48 10.64 -10.48
C LEU A 307 1.09 10.49 -9.82
N THR A 308 0.37 11.60 -9.73
CA THR A 308 -1.07 11.60 -9.43
C THR A 308 -1.86 11.29 -10.70
N PRO A 309 -3.15 10.92 -10.59
CA PRO A 309 -4.00 10.76 -11.76
C PRO A 309 -4.06 12.00 -12.65
N ASN A 310 -4.23 13.20 -12.07
CA ASN A 310 -4.26 14.45 -12.83
C ASN A 310 -2.96 14.71 -13.59
N GLU A 311 -1.80 14.51 -12.94
CA GLU A 311 -0.48 14.65 -13.58
C GLU A 311 -0.31 13.65 -14.74
N MET A 312 -0.88 12.44 -14.60
CA MET A 312 -0.82 11.42 -15.67
C MET A 312 -1.64 11.84 -16.88
N VAL A 313 -2.84 12.36 -16.67
CA VAL A 313 -3.71 12.87 -17.76
C VAL A 313 -3.03 14.05 -18.46
N GLN A 314 -2.53 15.02 -17.70
CA GLN A 314 -1.84 16.18 -18.24
C GLN A 314 -0.61 15.76 -19.06
N LYS A 315 0.23 14.91 -18.53
CA LYS A 315 1.41 14.39 -19.23
C LYS A 315 1.06 13.71 -20.55
N HIS A 316 -0.03 12.92 -20.58
CA HIS A 316 -0.48 12.28 -21.81
C HIS A 316 -0.98 13.30 -22.83
N GLN A 317 -1.66 14.36 -22.40
CA GLN A 317 -2.08 15.46 -23.30
C GLN A 317 -0.89 16.20 -23.89
N GLU A 318 0.13 16.52 -23.08
CA GLU A 318 1.36 17.16 -23.53
C GLU A 318 2.08 16.33 -24.60
N VAL A 319 2.23 15.02 -24.37
CA VAL A 319 2.83 14.10 -25.35
C VAL A 319 2.02 14.05 -26.63
N ARG A 320 0.70 14.01 -26.56
CA ARG A 320 -0.18 14.00 -27.74
C ARG A 320 -0.03 15.31 -28.54
N ASN A 321 -0.01 16.44 -27.87
CA ASN A 321 0.13 17.75 -28.52
C ASN A 321 1.53 17.96 -29.15
N SER A 322 2.56 17.28 -28.64
CA SER A 322 3.91 17.34 -29.23
C SER A 322 4.12 16.44 -30.45
N LEU A 323 3.16 15.56 -30.73
CA LEU A 323 3.18 14.63 -31.90
C LEU A 323 2.34 15.14 -33.07
N VAL A 324 1.59 16.21 -32.88
CA VAL A 324 0.81 16.94 -33.91
C VAL A 324 1.59 18.20 -34.32
#